data_d50df0787417ee55382df97f63e664e9
#
_entry.id   d50df0787417ee55382df97f63e664e9
#
_cell.length_a   1.000
_cell.length_b   1.000
_cell.length_c   1.000
_cell.angle_alpha   90.00
_cell.angle_beta   90.00
_cell.angle_gamma   90.00
#
_symmetry.space_group_name_H-M   'P 1'
#
loop_
_entity.id
_entity.type
_entity.pdbx_description
1 polymer ?
#
loop_
_entity_poly.entity_id
_entity_poly.type
_entity_poly.pdbx_seq_one_letter_code
_entity_poly.pdbx_strand_id
1 'polypeptide(L)'
;MAGGHAHAMIYKFKSKATGDVIMLGPNGDQLLRLLGREPATKGIIEVRDMPAARQLIEQALASADAVARDASADDDERAREAVGLRQRVWPMLQMLEQAEAAGEAVVWGV
;
A
#
# COMPACT_ATOMS: atom_id res chain seq x y z
N MET A 1 20.91 -0.32 18.72
CA MET A 1 20.80 -0.29 18.05
C MET A 1 20.13 -0.20 17.48
N ALA A 2 19.90 -0.05 17.71
CA ALA A 2 19.18 0.04 17.20
C ALA A 2 19.01 0.05 16.20
N GLY A 3 19.69 0.03 16.18
CA GLY A 3 19.75 0.24 15.06
C GLY A 3 18.77 -0.11 14.26
N GLY A 4 18.57 -0.70 14.37
CA GLY A 4 17.91 -1.15 13.47
C GLY A 4 16.78 -0.63 13.04
N HIS A 5 16.70 0.24 13.27
CA HIS A 5 15.65 0.66 13.00
C HIS A 5 15.50 1.38 11.95
N ALA A 6 15.56 0.87 10.99
CA ALA A 6 15.26 1.45 9.78
C ALA A 6 13.80 1.64 9.50
N HIS A 7 13.00 1.44 10.48
CA HIS A 7 11.60 1.62 10.25
C HIS A 7 11.24 3.08 10.17
N ALA A 8 10.58 3.49 9.13
CA ALA A 8 9.98 4.80 9.08
C ALA A 8 8.86 4.86 10.13
N MET A 9 8.78 5.96 10.85
CA MET A 9 7.65 6.21 11.75
C MET A 9 6.39 6.45 10.95
N ILE A 10 6.53 7.17 9.85
CA ILE A 10 5.47 7.36 8.86
C ILE A 10 6.08 7.29 7.48
N TYR A 11 5.24 6.98 6.50
CA TYR A 11 5.60 7.07 5.11
C TYR A 11 4.83 8.22 4.47
N LYS A 12 5.53 9.06 3.74
CA LYS A 12 4.90 10.10 2.95
C LYS A 12 5.18 9.81 1.48
N PHE A 13 4.20 9.27 0.79
CA PHE A 13 4.31 8.99 -0.63
C PHE A 13 3.92 10.23 -1.41
N LYS A 14 4.77 10.64 -2.34
CA LYS A 14 4.62 11.88 -3.10
C LYS A 14 4.64 11.59 -4.59
N SER A 15 3.82 12.31 -5.32
CA SER A 15 3.85 12.32 -6.78
C SER A 15 3.49 13.71 -7.27
N LYS A 16 4.08 14.10 -8.38
CA LYS A 16 3.73 15.38 -9.01
C LYS A 16 2.29 15.40 -9.53
N ALA A 17 1.70 14.23 -9.70
CA ALA A 17 0.35 14.11 -10.25
C ALA A 17 -0.74 14.17 -9.18
N THR A 18 -0.38 14.00 -7.91
CA THR A 18 -1.38 13.83 -6.82
C THR A 18 -0.95 14.58 -5.58
N GLY A 19 -1.86 14.69 -4.63
CA GLY A 19 -1.48 15.06 -3.27
C GLY A 19 -0.71 13.93 -2.61
N ASP A 20 -0.11 14.22 -1.46
CA ASP A 20 0.67 13.23 -0.72
C ASP A 20 -0.26 12.21 -0.07
N VAL A 21 0.22 10.96 0.03
CA VAL A 21 -0.44 9.91 0.81
C VAL A 21 0.45 9.59 1.99
N ILE A 22 -0.10 9.71 3.19
CA ILE A 22 0.64 9.49 4.42
C ILE A 22 0.14 8.23 5.10
N MET A 23 1.06 7.36 5.49
CA MET A 23 0.72 6.13 6.21
C MET A 23 1.59 6.00 7.44
N LEU A 24 1.01 5.45 8.51
CA LEU A 24 1.79 5.04 9.68
C LEU A 24 2.80 3.98 9.26
N GLY A 25 3.94 3.93 9.94
CA GLY A 25 5.02 3.03 9.61
C GLY A 25 4.60 1.60 9.36
N PRO A 26 3.89 0.95 10.30
CA PRO A 26 3.47 -0.44 10.09
C PRO A 26 2.56 -0.63 8.88
N ASN A 27 1.69 0.33 8.60
CA ASN A 27 0.81 0.25 7.45
C ASN A 27 1.58 0.41 6.14
N GLY A 28 2.54 1.32 6.10
CA GLY A 28 3.40 1.48 4.93
C GLY A 28 4.28 0.28 4.71
N ASP A 29 4.80 -0.33 5.79
CA ASP A 29 5.57 -1.56 5.69
C ASP A 29 4.73 -2.67 5.05
N GLN A 30 3.49 -2.81 5.51
CA GLN A 30 2.58 -3.81 4.96
C GLN A 30 2.34 -3.57 3.47
N LEU A 31 2.11 -2.32 3.09
CA LEU A 31 1.91 -1.97 1.68
C LEU A 31 3.13 -2.34 0.85
N LEU A 32 4.32 -1.99 1.29
CA LEU A 32 5.53 -2.28 0.53
C LEU A 32 5.76 -3.78 0.38
N ARG A 33 5.51 -4.56 1.43
CA ARG A 33 5.60 -6.02 1.33
C ARG A 33 4.57 -6.57 0.36
N LEU A 34 3.37 -6.03 0.36
CA LEU A 34 2.31 -6.43 -0.55
C LEU A 34 2.72 -6.17 -1.99
N LEU A 35 3.48 -5.11 -2.25
CA LEU A 35 4.01 -4.80 -3.56
C LEU A 35 5.26 -5.62 -3.93
N GLY A 36 5.65 -6.57 -3.07
CA GLY A 36 6.83 -7.38 -3.30
C GLY A 36 8.13 -6.67 -3.00
N ARG A 37 8.06 -5.60 -2.22
CA ARG A 37 9.24 -4.82 -1.85
C ARG A 37 9.55 -4.99 -0.37
N GLU A 38 10.81 -4.79 -0.02
CA GLU A 38 11.16 -4.70 1.39
C GLU A 38 10.88 -3.29 1.88
N PRO A 39 10.38 -3.15 3.12
CA PRO A 39 10.20 -1.83 3.70
C PRO A 39 11.53 -1.07 3.70
N ALA A 40 11.47 0.19 3.30
CA ALA A 40 12.64 1.05 3.24
C ALA A 40 12.22 2.47 3.54
N THR A 41 13.14 3.23 4.13
CA THR A 41 12.84 4.62 4.52
C THR A 41 12.72 5.54 3.33
N LYS A 42 13.23 5.13 2.18
CA LYS A 42 13.06 5.90 0.94
C LYS A 42 12.99 4.96 -0.26
N GLY A 43 12.35 5.40 -1.31
CA GLY A 43 12.26 4.62 -2.53
C GLY A 43 11.44 5.31 -3.60
N ILE A 44 11.23 4.58 -4.68
CA ILE A 44 10.49 5.07 -5.83
C ILE A 44 9.68 3.92 -6.45
N ILE A 45 8.48 4.25 -6.93
CA ILE A 45 7.71 3.37 -7.81
C ILE A 45 7.67 4.09 -9.15
N GLU A 46 8.31 3.51 -10.15
CA GLU A 46 8.37 4.13 -11.46
C GLU A 46 7.07 3.87 -12.23
N VAL A 47 6.78 4.72 -13.20
CA VAL A 47 5.53 4.63 -13.97
C VAL A 47 5.38 3.24 -14.59
N ARG A 48 6.44 2.68 -15.13
CA ARG A 48 6.40 1.35 -15.77
C ARG A 48 6.05 0.22 -14.80
N ASP A 49 6.25 0.42 -13.50
CA ASP A 49 5.97 -0.59 -12.48
C ASP A 49 4.56 -0.44 -11.89
N MET A 50 3.87 0.64 -12.21
CA MET A 50 2.56 0.92 -11.60
C MET A 50 1.46 -0.06 -11.99
N PRO A 51 1.37 -0.53 -13.23
CA PRO A 51 0.35 -1.54 -13.55
C PRO A 51 0.47 -2.80 -12.70
N ALA A 52 1.70 -3.31 -12.54
CA ALA A 52 1.94 -4.48 -11.70
C ALA A 52 1.64 -4.18 -10.22
N ALA A 53 2.03 -3.01 -9.74
CA ALA A 53 1.77 -2.61 -8.36
C ALA A 53 0.27 -2.55 -8.09
N ARG A 54 -0.50 -1.92 -8.98
CA ARG A 54 -1.95 -1.86 -8.84
C ARG A 54 -2.57 -3.26 -8.83
N GLN A 55 -2.10 -4.13 -9.72
CA GLN A 55 -2.60 -5.49 -9.80
C GLN A 55 -2.36 -6.25 -8.51
N LEU A 56 -1.19 -6.09 -7.89
CA LEU A 56 -0.89 -6.74 -6.62
C LEU A 56 -1.82 -6.26 -5.51
N ILE A 57 -2.11 -4.96 -5.47
CA ILE A 57 -3.06 -4.42 -4.49
C ILE A 57 -4.45 -4.99 -4.74
N GLU A 58 -4.91 -5.00 -5.98
CA GLU A 58 -6.23 -5.50 -6.33
C GLU A 58 -6.38 -6.97 -5.99
N GLN A 59 -5.34 -7.76 -6.25
CA GLN A 59 -5.35 -9.19 -5.90
C GLN A 59 -5.39 -9.40 -4.38
N ALA A 60 -4.65 -8.59 -3.63
CA ALA A 60 -4.68 -8.69 -2.17
C ALA A 60 -6.05 -8.35 -1.62
N LEU A 61 -6.70 -7.33 -2.17
CA LEU A 61 -8.05 -6.95 -1.76
C LEU A 61 -9.05 -8.05 -2.11
N ALA A 62 -8.95 -8.63 -3.30
CA ALA A 62 -9.85 -9.70 -3.71
C ALA A 62 -9.66 -10.94 -2.82
N SER A 63 -8.43 -11.27 -2.48
CA SER A 63 -8.14 -12.41 -1.59
C SER A 63 -8.70 -12.17 -0.19
N ALA A 64 -8.53 -10.97 0.35
CA ALA A 64 -9.05 -10.64 1.67
C ALA A 64 -10.58 -10.71 1.67
N ASP A 65 -11.22 -10.18 0.64
CA ASP A 65 -12.68 -10.24 0.51
C ASP A 65 -13.18 -11.69 0.38
N ALA A 66 -12.47 -12.53 -0.35
CA ALA A 66 -12.84 -13.94 -0.50
C ALA A 66 -12.73 -14.67 0.83
N VAL A 67 -11.65 -14.45 1.58
CA VAL A 67 -11.49 -15.05 2.91
C VAL A 67 -12.62 -14.59 3.83
N ALA A 68 -12.98 -13.32 3.79
CA ALA A 68 -14.05 -12.78 4.63
C ALA A 68 -15.41 -13.39 4.27
N ARG A 69 -15.67 -13.60 2.96
CA ARG A 69 -16.94 -14.21 2.53
C ARG A 69 -17.05 -15.67 2.92
N ASP A 70 -15.91 -16.37 2.92
CA ASP A 70 -15.91 -17.80 3.28
C ASP A 70 -15.88 -18.01 4.79
N ALA A 71 -15.70 -16.94 5.56
CA ALA A 71 -15.65 -17.02 7.01
C ALA A 71 -17.03 -17.37 7.54
N SER A 72 -17.05 -18.13 8.65
CA SER A 72 -18.28 -18.39 9.34
C SER A 72 -18.77 -17.12 10.03
N ALA A 73 -19.99 -17.18 10.53
CA ALA A 73 -20.58 -16.03 11.23
C ALA A 73 -19.74 -15.59 12.43
N ASP A 74 -18.90 -16.47 12.95
CA ASP A 74 -18.06 -16.13 14.10
C ASP A 74 -16.76 -15.43 13.70
N ASP A 75 -16.51 -15.26 12.39
CA ASP A 75 -15.26 -14.68 11.91
C ASP A 75 -15.43 -13.22 11.48
N ASP A 76 -16.12 -12.44 12.30
CA ASP A 76 -16.26 -11.00 12.06
C ASP A 76 -14.91 -10.30 11.97
N GLU A 77 -13.90 -10.86 12.64
CA GLU A 77 -12.56 -10.29 12.62
C GLU A 77 -11.96 -10.28 11.21
N ARG A 78 -12.16 -11.36 10.45
CA ARG A 78 -11.68 -11.42 9.07
C ARG A 78 -12.38 -10.41 8.17
N ALA A 79 -13.67 -10.21 8.39
CA ALA A 79 -14.41 -9.18 7.66
C ALA A 79 -13.88 -7.79 8.01
N ARG A 80 -13.59 -7.53 9.28
CA ARG A 80 -13.01 -6.25 9.69
C ARG A 80 -11.61 -6.06 9.14
N GLU A 81 -10.81 -7.12 9.08
CA GLU A 81 -9.48 -7.03 8.48
C GLU A 81 -9.55 -6.69 7.00
N ALA A 82 -10.49 -7.28 6.27
CA ALA A 82 -10.66 -6.98 4.84
C ALA A 82 -11.05 -5.52 4.64
N VAL A 83 -11.98 -4.99 5.44
CA VAL A 83 -12.36 -3.58 5.38
C VAL A 83 -11.18 -2.69 5.75
N GLY A 84 -10.45 -3.05 6.80
CA GLY A 84 -9.30 -2.28 7.24
C GLY A 84 -8.19 -2.25 6.20
N LEU A 85 -7.91 -3.38 5.56
CA LEU A 85 -6.92 -3.42 4.50
C LEU A 85 -7.32 -2.50 3.34
N ARG A 86 -8.58 -2.58 2.92
CA ARG A 86 -9.09 -1.72 1.84
C ARG A 86 -8.92 -0.25 2.19
N GLN A 87 -9.30 0.13 3.41
CA GLN A 87 -9.19 1.52 3.85
C GLN A 87 -7.73 2.00 3.85
N ARG A 88 -6.80 1.13 4.23
CA ARG A 88 -5.39 1.50 4.29
C ARG A 88 -4.76 1.63 2.91
N VAL A 89 -5.10 0.75 1.97
CA VAL A 89 -4.40 0.73 0.68
C VAL A 89 -5.14 1.49 -0.42
N TRP A 90 -6.42 1.80 -0.23
CA TRP A 90 -7.21 2.49 -1.24
C TRP A 90 -6.59 3.82 -1.69
N PRO A 91 -6.13 4.69 -0.77
CA PRO A 91 -5.50 5.94 -1.20
C PRO A 91 -4.26 5.71 -2.06
N MET A 92 -3.50 4.65 -1.78
CA MET A 92 -2.33 4.32 -2.58
C MET A 92 -2.73 3.80 -3.95
N LEU A 93 -3.79 3.00 -4.04
CA LEU A 93 -4.28 2.52 -5.33
C LEU A 93 -4.69 3.71 -6.21
N GLN A 94 -5.41 4.67 -5.64
CA GLN A 94 -5.80 5.86 -6.37
C GLN A 94 -4.59 6.70 -6.80
N MET A 95 -3.60 6.83 -5.91
CA MET A 95 -2.37 7.55 -6.25
C MET A 95 -1.67 6.90 -7.43
N LEU A 96 -1.54 5.57 -7.43
CA LEU A 96 -0.90 4.86 -8.52
C LEU A 96 -1.64 5.04 -9.83
N GLU A 97 -2.98 5.00 -9.80
CA GLU A 97 -3.78 5.22 -11.00
C GLU A 97 -3.56 6.61 -11.59
N GLN A 98 -3.60 7.63 -10.73
CA GLN A 98 -3.45 9.00 -11.18
C GLN A 98 -2.01 9.28 -11.65
N ALA A 99 -1.03 8.79 -10.91
CA ALA A 99 0.37 8.99 -11.25
C ALA A 99 0.71 8.29 -12.58
N GLU A 100 0.22 7.08 -12.76
CA GLU A 100 0.42 6.35 -14.01
C GLU A 100 -0.18 7.11 -15.19
N ALA A 101 -1.41 7.57 -15.05
CA ALA A 101 -2.09 8.31 -16.12
C ALA A 101 -1.35 9.59 -16.49
N ALA A 102 -0.70 10.23 -15.52
CA ALA A 102 0.05 11.46 -15.73
C ALA A 102 1.52 11.23 -16.10
N GLY A 103 1.98 9.98 -16.06
CA GLY A 103 3.36 9.67 -16.35
C GLY A 103 4.34 10.15 -15.27
N GLU A 104 3.91 10.18 -14.02
CA GLU A 104 4.73 10.67 -12.90
C GLU A 104 5.00 9.55 -11.89
N ALA A 105 6.23 9.47 -11.44
CA ALA A 105 6.60 8.47 -10.43
C ALA A 105 6.01 8.80 -9.07
N VAL A 106 6.00 7.80 -8.20
CA VAL A 106 5.68 7.95 -6.78
C VAL A 106 6.97 7.73 -5.99
N VAL A 107 7.30 8.66 -5.10
CA VAL A 107 8.53 8.58 -4.31
C VAL A 107 8.20 8.75 -2.83
N TRP A 108 9.10 8.26 -1.99
CA TRP A 108 9.01 8.52 -0.56
C TRP A 108 10.39 8.63 0.05
N GLY A 109 10.46 9.28 1.20
CA GLY A 109 11.72 9.48 1.92
C GLY A 109 12.62 10.55 1.32
N VAL A 110 12.10 11.35 0.43
CA VAL A 110 12.85 12.41 -0.24
C VAL A 110 12.19 13.75 -0.07
#